data_cb4a1dd141897abea07275cb0ede0f05
#
_entry.id   cb4a1dd141897abea07275cb0ede0f05
#
_cell.length_a   1.000
_cell.length_b   1.000
_cell.length_c   1.000
_cell.angle_alpha   90.00
_cell.angle_beta   90.00
_cell.angle_gamma   90.00
#
_symmetry.space_group_name_H-M   'P 1'
#
loop_
_entity.id
_entity.type
_entity.pdbx_description
1 polymer ?
#
loop_
_entity_poly.entity_id
_entity_poly.type
_entity_poly.pdbx_seq_one_letter_code
_entity_poly.pdbx_strand_id
1 'polypeptide(L)'
;GEEAVAILQKENISLIITDQRMPAMTGVQLLEESLKIRPDAIKILLTGYTDVQALIDAINAGHVYKYIPKPWDADELKLTVKRALEAFELKESNDKLVVELSGALSELEMLSVGTIRALADALDAKCDYTAGHSLRVSRIAVLIGRQLGLTDEHLRDLELGGILHDIGKIGVPESILWKPDKLTDEEKSIMSRHPVKSAEIIGDLKGLKRAREYVKHHHEYYDGNGYPDGLSGETIPIGARIILVSDAYDAMTTDRPYRNAIGHVRAIEELKKLAGTQFDPNVVNALLALTEDGGTEMDKVIKEHFDESLIGLSLPSVDPAKTGRQYREEAERQARLTKP
;
A
#
# COMPACT_ATOMS: atom_id res chain seq x y z
N GLY A 1 8.70 2.28 -48.43
CA GLY A 1 8.56 2.83 -47.05
C GLY A 1 7.11 3.17 -46.72
N GLU A 2 6.43 4.00 -47.48
CA GLU A 2 5.04 4.44 -47.25
C GLU A 2 4.04 3.28 -47.18
N GLU A 3 4.17 2.31 -48.08
CA GLU A 3 3.32 1.10 -48.08
C GLU A 3 3.54 0.27 -46.82
N ALA A 4 4.79 0.16 -46.34
CA ALA A 4 5.09 -0.51 -45.07
C ALA A 4 4.44 0.19 -43.86
N VAL A 5 4.44 1.53 -43.83
CA VAL A 5 3.75 2.32 -42.80
C VAL A 5 2.24 2.02 -42.81
N ALA A 6 1.62 1.95 -43.97
CA ALA A 6 0.20 1.62 -44.10
C ALA A 6 -0.13 0.19 -43.61
N ILE A 7 0.77 -0.76 -43.81
CA ILE A 7 0.64 -2.14 -43.29
C ILE A 7 0.78 -2.14 -41.75
N LEU A 8 1.77 -1.44 -41.20
CA LEU A 8 2.00 -1.33 -39.74
C LEU A 8 0.79 -0.76 -39.00
N GLN A 9 0.01 0.11 -39.61
CA GLN A 9 -1.22 0.66 -39.04
C GLN A 9 -2.36 -0.36 -38.98
N LYS A 10 -2.39 -1.34 -39.91
CA LYS A 10 -3.49 -2.30 -40.06
C LYS A 10 -3.19 -3.66 -39.41
N GLU A 11 -1.93 -4.10 -39.51
CA GLU A 11 -1.52 -5.45 -39.14
C GLU A 11 -0.67 -5.45 -37.86
N ASN A 12 -0.74 -6.53 -37.11
CA ASN A 12 0.12 -6.72 -35.93
C ASN A 12 1.45 -7.34 -36.40
N ILE A 13 2.47 -6.52 -36.51
CA ILE A 13 3.78 -6.89 -37.04
C ILE A 13 4.77 -7.05 -35.87
N SER A 14 5.37 -8.23 -35.74
CA SER A 14 6.38 -8.54 -34.71
C SER A 14 7.80 -8.19 -35.12
N LEU A 15 8.09 -8.21 -36.45
CA LEU A 15 9.43 -7.99 -36.98
C LEU A 15 9.38 -7.15 -38.25
N ILE A 16 10.25 -6.14 -38.31
CA ILE A 16 10.46 -5.29 -39.48
C ILE A 16 11.88 -5.51 -39.96
N ILE A 17 12.03 -5.89 -41.24
CA ILE A 17 13.32 -5.96 -41.93
C ILE A 17 13.27 -4.97 -43.06
N THR A 18 14.17 -3.99 -43.08
CA THR A 18 14.17 -2.95 -44.09
C THR A 18 15.56 -2.71 -44.64
N ASP A 19 15.64 -2.36 -45.91
CA ASP A 19 16.86 -1.81 -46.51
C ASP A 19 17.04 -0.34 -46.11
N GLN A 20 18.29 0.11 -45.91
CA GLN A 20 18.60 1.50 -45.64
C GLN A 20 18.29 2.40 -46.85
N ARG A 21 18.59 1.95 -48.05
CA ARG A 21 18.36 2.73 -49.27
C ARG A 21 17.10 2.30 -50.00
N MET A 22 16.04 3.04 -49.81
CA MET A 22 14.77 2.84 -50.47
C MET A 22 14.29 4.14 -51.14
N PRO A 23 13.49 4.08 -52.24
CA PRO A 23 12.86 5.26 -52.80
C PRO A 23 11.90 5.94 -51.82
N ALA A 24 11.86 7.27 -51.86
CA ALA A 24 10.99 8.14 -51.07
C ALA A 24 11.24 8.18 -49.56
N MET A 25 11.54 7.05 -48.91
CA MET A 25 11.76 6.96 -47.45
C MET A 25 12.93 6.02 -47.18
N THR A 26 13.89 6.43 -46.35
CA THR A 26 15.01 5.57 -45.93
C THR A 26 14.57 4.54 -44.92
N GLY A 27 15.37 3.47 -44.72
CA GLY A 27 15.11 2.45 -43.73
C GLY A 27 15.04 3.03 -42.30
N VAL A 28 15.95 3.93 -41.94
CA VAL A 28 15.95 4.60 -40.65
C VAL A 28 14.66 5.40 -40.42
N GLN A 29 14.22 6.19 -41.41
CA GLN A 29 12.96 6.93 -41.33
C GLN A 29 11.75 6.00 -41.16
N LEU A 30 11.72 4.85 -41.87
CA LEU A 30 10.67 3.85 -41.65
C LEU A 30 10.69 3.29 -40.22
N LEU A 31 11.88 3.00 -39.67
CA LEU A 31 12.00 2.50 -38.33
C LEU A 31 11.58 3.53 -37.28
N GLU A 32 11.88 4.81 -37.47
CA GLU A 32 11.42 5.91 -36.60
C GLU A 32 9.89 6.06 -36.63
N GLU A 33 9.26 6.02 -37.82
CA GLU A 33 7.80 6.03 -37.90
C GLU A 33 7.18 4.78 -37.28
N SER A 34 7.83 3.61 -37.47
CA SER A 34 7.36 2.36 -36.84
C SER A 34 7.36 2.37 -35.32
N LEU A 35 8.22 3.17 -34.67
CA LEU A 35 8.22 3.32 -33.22
C LEU A 35 6.94 3.97 -32.66
N LYS A 36 6.33 4.86 -33.44
CA LYS A 36 5.08 5.53 -33.07
C LYS A 36 3.88 4.60 -33.23
N ILE A 37 3.93 3.65 -34.16
CA ILE A 37 2.81 2.76 -34.52
C ILE A 37 2.94 1.41 -33.84
N ARG A 38 4.14 0.82 -33.87
CA ARG A 38 4.48 -0.50 -33.33
C ARG A 38 5.79 -0.43 -32.56
N PRO A 39 5.81 0.18 -31.38
CA PRO A 39 7.03 0.36 -30.59
C PRO A 39 7.71 -0.96 -30.24
N ASP A 40 6.93 -2.02 -30.07
CA ASP A 40 7.41 -3.33 -29.64
C ASP A 40 7.93 -4.21 -30.78
N ALA A 41 7.60 -3.89 -32.02
CA ALA A 41 8.11 -4.65 -33.17
C ALA A 41 9.65 -4.59 -33.20
N ILE A 42 10.28 -5.75 -33.42
CA ILE A 42 11.74 -5.82 -33.54
C ILE A 42 12.15 -5.31 -34.94
N LYS A 43 13.25 -4.57 -34.99
CA LYS A 43 13.67 -3.82 -36.14
C LYS A 43 15.06 -4.24 -36.59
N ILE A 44 15.18 -4.77 -37.79
CA ILE A 44 16.45 -5.16 -38.44
C ILE A 44 16.67 -4.27 -39.64
N LEU A 45 17.87 -3.68 -39.73
CA LEU A 45 18.27 -2.83 -40.85
C LEU A 45 19.31 -3.55 -41.73
N LEU A 46 19.03 -3.64 -43.03
CA LEU A 46 19.97 -4.12 -44.02
C LEU A 46 20.74 -2.92 -44.57
N THR A 47 22.09 -2.95 -44.55
CA THR A 47 22.90 -1.78 -44.90
C THR A 47 24.10 -2.13 -45.77
N GLY A 48 24.51 -1.20 -46.66
CA GLY A 48 25.78 -1.28 -47.39
C GLY A 48 26.92 -0.62 -46.59
N TYR A 49 28.16 -0.89 -46.98
CA TYR A 49 29.38 -0.38 -46.34
C TYR A 49 29.48 1.16 -46.24
N THR A 50 28.67 1.92 -46.98
CA THR A 50 28.79 3.38 -47.09
C THR A 50 27.86 4.16 -46.14
N ASP A 51 27.03 3.50 -45.33
CA ASP A 51 25.95 4.16 -44.57
C ASP A 51 26.23 4.20 -43.05
N VAL A 52 27.52 4.24 -42.66
CA VAL A 52 27.99 4.06 -41.30
C VAL A 52 27.44 5.09 -40.31
N GLN A 53 27.33 6.38 -40.70
CA GLN A 53 26.88 7.44 -39.78
C GLN A 53 25.39 7.31 -39.45
N ALA A 54 24.54 7.11 -40.46
CA ALA A 54 23.12 6.89 -40.24
C ALA A 54 22.83 5.62 -39.38
N LEU A 55 23.70 4.61 -39.52
CA LEU A 55 23.65 3.40 -38.73
C LEU A 55 23.98 3.65 -37.25
N ILE A 56 25.05 4.40 -36.97
CA ILE A 56 25.46 4.77 -35.61
C ILE A 56 24.33 5.56 -34.92
N ASP A 57 23.73 6.52 -35.64
CA ASP A 57 22.66 7.34 -35.10
C ASP A 57 21.42 6.50 -34.78
N ALA A 58 21.02 5.57 -35.64
CA ALA A 58 19.90 4.66 -35.41
C ALA A 58 20.15 3.65 -34.25
N ILE A 59 21.39 3.19 -34.10
CA ILE A 59 21.76 2.30 -32.98
C ILE A 59 21.77 3.06 -31.65
N ASN A 60 22.36 4.25 -31.61
CA ASN A 60 22.45 5.08 -30.41
C ASN A 60 21.07 5.57 -29.93
N ALA A 61 20.13 5.77 -30.85
CA ALA A 61 18.75 6.09 -30.54
C ALA A 61 17.94 4.86 -30.08
N GLY A 62 18.53 3.65 -30.01
CA GLY A 62 17.85 2.42 -29.58
C GLY A 62 16.76 1.91 -30.53
N HIS A 63 16.78 2.39 -31.79
CA HIS A 63 15.74 2.10 -32.76
C HIS A 63 15.94 0.79 -33.54
N VAL A 64 17.10 0.13 -33.43
CA VAL A 64 17.48 -1.04 -34.23
C VAL A 64 17.94 -2.18 -33.33
N TYR A 65 17.32 -3.35 -33.47
CA TYR A 65 17.74 -4.56 -32.76
C TYR A 65 19.09 -5.09 -33.29
N LYS A 66 19.20 -5.17 -34.60
CA LYS A 66 20.43 -5.58 -35.30
C LYS A 66 20.50 -4.97 -36.70
N TYR A 67 21.70 -4.66 -37.14
CA TYR A 67 21.97 -4.38 -38.56
C TYR A 67 22.65 -5.58 -39.21
N ILE A 68 22.45 -5.76 -40.52
CA ILE A 68 23.04 -6.82 -41.32
C ILE A 68 23.70 -6.20 -42.54
N PRO A 69 25.02 -6.37 -42.72
CA PRO A 69 25.73 -5.82 -43.88
C PRO A 69 25.38 -6.60 -45.14
N LYS A 70 25.37 -5.89 -46.28
CA LYS A 70 25.28 -6.47 -47.64
C LYS A 70 26.67 -6.76 -48.20
N PRO A 71 26.87 -7.93 -48.87
CA PRO A 71 25.96 -9.04 -49.05
C PRO A 71 25.83 -9.86 -47.79
N TRP A 72 24.62 -10.33 -47.43
CA TRP A 72 24.37 -11.17 -46.25
C TRP A 72 24.51 -12.65 -46.56
N ASP A 73 24.88 -13.41 -45.54
CA ASP A 73 24.77 -14.86 -45.52
C ASP A 73 23.35 -15.28 -45.19
N ALA A 74 22.76 -16.22 -45.95
CA ALA A 74 21.37 -16.65 -45.78
C ALA A 74 21.11 -17.36 -44.48
N ASP A 75 22.08 -18.13 -43.94
CA ASP A 75 21.94 -18.86 -42.71
C ASP A 75 22.12 -17.94 -41.51
N GLU A 76 23.02 -16.95 -41.59
CA GLU A 76 23.13 -15.91 -40.56
C GLU A 76 21.86 -15.03 -40.51
N LEU A 77 21.30 -14.67 -41.64
CA LEU A 77 20.02 -13.92 -41.65
C LEU A 77 18.90 -14.71 -41.03
N LYS A 78 18.71 -15.99 -41.38
CA LYS A 78 17.71 -16.87 -40.80
C LYS A 78 17.89 -17.00 -39.28
N LEU A 79 19.11 -17.20 -38.80
CA LEU A 79 19.40 -17.29 -37.38
C LEU A 79 19.08 -16.01 -36.64
N THR A 80 19.39 -14.86 -37.25
CA THR A 80 19.08 -13.52 -36.69
C THR A 80 17.60 -13.30 -36.58
N VAL A 81 16.84 -13.63 -37.64
CA VAL A 81 15.36 -13.54 -37.66
C VAL A 81 14.75 -14.42 -36.59
N LYS A 82 15.21 -15.67 -36.48
CA LYS A 82 14.74 -16.61 -35.44
C LYS A 82 14.94 -16.04 -34.03
N ARG A 83 16.15 -15.58 -33.72
CA ARG A 83 16.46 -14.98 -32.40
C ARG A 83 15.65 -13.71 -32.14
N ALA A 84 15.41 -12.90 -33.17
CA ALA A 84 14.58 -11.71 -33.06
C ALA A 84 13.13 -12.06 -32.70
N LEU A 85 12.54 -13.05 -33.36
CA LEU A 85 11.19 -13.51 -33.06
C LEU A 85 11.10 -14.14 -31.67
N GLU A 86 12.07 -15.00 -31.28
CA GLU A 86 12.14 -15.55 -29.91
C GLU A 86 12.23 -14.43 -28.86
N ALA A 87 13.01 -13.37 -29.11
CA ALA A 87 13.10 -12.23 -28.21
C ALA A 87 11.77 -11.45 -28.12
N PHE A 88 11.05 -11.30 -29.23
CA PHE A 88 9.74 -10.66 -29.24
C PHE A 88 8.70 -11.46 -28.45
N GLU A 89 8.61 -12.77 -28.68
CA GLU A 89 7.70 -13.67 -27.99
C GLU A 89 7.98 -13.70 -26.48
N LEU A 90 9.27 -13.74 -26.10
CA LEU A 90 9.66 -13.71 -24.69
C LEU A 90 9.27 -12.38 -24.02
N LYS A 91 9.46 -11.27 -24.72
CA LYS A 91 9.06 -9.95 -24.23
C LYS A 91 7.54 -9.87 -24.06
N GLU A 92 6.77 -10.29 -25.07
CA GLU A 92 5.29 -10.31 -25.00
C GLU A 92 4.78 -11.18 -23.85
N SER A 93 5.38 -12.38 -23.68
CA SER A 93 5.05 -13.27 -22.57
C SER A 93 5.37 -12.65 -21.22
N ASN A 94 6.54 -12.01 -21.08
CA ASN A 94 6.93 -11.34 -19.85
C ASN A 94 5.98 -10.18 -19.50
N ASP A 95 5.57 -9.39 -20.49
CA ASP A 95 4.63 -8.29 -20.26
C ASP A 95 3.26 -8.78 -19.80
N LYS A 96 2.76 -9.90 -20.36
CA LYS A 96 1.54 -10.55 -19.89
C LYS A 96 1.67 -11.04 -18.43
N LEU A 97 2.77 -11.74 -18.12
CA LEU A 97 3.03 -12.23 -16.76
C LEU A 97 3.12 -11.11 -15.72
N VAL A 98 3.72 -9.97 -16.07
CA VAL A 98 3.79 -8.80 -15.18
C VAL A 98 2.38 -8.27 -14.87
N VAL A 99 1.51 -8.19 -15.88
CA VAL A 99 0.12 -7.73 -15.68
C VAL A 99 -0.67 -8.73 -14.83
N GLU A 100 -0.57 -10.03 -15.12
CA GLU A 100 -1.25 -11.09 -14.35
C GLU A 100 -0.77 -11.11 -12.89
N LEU A 101 0.54 -11.04 -12.67
CA LEU A 101 1.12 -11.02 -11.32
C LEU A 101 0.65 -9.79 -10.53
N SER A 102 0.65 -8.64 -11.16
CA SER A 102 0.19 -7.39 -10.54
C SER A 102 -1.29 -7.47 -10.15
N GLY A 103 -2.12 -8.05 -11.02
CA GLY A 103 -3.54 -8.28 -10.74
C GLY A 103 -3.75 -9.24 -9.55
N ALA A 104 -3.03 -10.36 -9.55
CA ALA A 104 -3.10 -11.35 -8.46
C ALA A 104 -2.63 -10.78 -7.11
N LEU A 105 -1.58 -9.95 -7.12
CA LEU A 105 -1.11 -9.26 -5.90
C LEU A 105 -2.17 -8.30 -5.35
N SER A 106 -2.82 -7.53 -6.21
CA SER A 106 -3.89 -6.61 -5.82
C SER A 106 -5.11 -7.35 -5.23
N GLU A 107 -5.50 -8.48 -5.84
CA GLU A 107 -6.58 -9.32 -5.33
C GLU A 107 -6.24 -9.92 -3.97
N LEU A 108 -5.02 -10.44 -3.79
CA LEU A 108 -4.56 -10.98 -2.52
C LEU A 108 -4.56 -9.93 -1.41
N GLU A 109 -4.18 -8.71 -1.75
CA GLU A 109 -4.16 -7.58 -0.83
C GLU A 109 -5.57 -7.20 -0.38
N MET A 110 -6.52 -7.06 -1.32
CA MET A 110 -7.92 -6.79 -1.00
C MET A 110 -8.53 -7.89 -0.12
N LEU A 111 -8.21 -9.16 -0.41
CA LEU A 111 -8.68 -10.29 0.39
C LEU A 111 -8.10 -10.25 1.80
N SER A 112 -6.82 -9.95 1.94
CA SER A 112 -6.14 -9.87 3.25
C SER A 112 -6.74 -8.76 4.11
N VAL A 113 -6.93 -7.57 3.56
CA VAL A 113 -7.56 -6.43 4.23
C VAL A 113 -9.01 -6.74 4.62
N GLY A 114 -9.79 -7.29 3.68
CA GLY A 114 -11.17 -7.70 3.95
C GLY A 114 -11.28 -8.75 5.07
N THR A 115 -10.33 -9.68 5.13
CA THR A 115 -10.28 -10.70 6.19
C THR A 115 -9.98 -10.09 7.56
N ILE A 116 -8.97 -9.21 7.66
CA ILE A 116 -8.62 -8.51 8.91
C ILE A 116 -9.82 -7.72 9.41
N ARG A 117 -10.50 -7.00 8.51
CA ARG A 117 -11.70 -6.23 8.83
C ARG A 117 -12.84 -7.11 9.33
N ALA A 118 -13.16 -8.21 8.62
CA ALA A 118 -14.21 -9.12 9.05
C ALA A 118 -13.93 -9.73 10.42
N LEU A 119 -12.67 -9.99 10.77
CA LEU A 119 -12.28 -10.44 12.10
C LEU A 119 -12.48 -9.36 13.17
N ALA A 120 -12.16 -8.10 12.87
CA ALA A 120 -12.38 -6.97 13.77
C ALA A 120 -13.88 -6.72 14.00
N ASP A 121 -14.69 -6.74 12.93
CA ASP A 121 -16.15 -6.59 13.03
C ASP A 121 -16.80 -7.72 13.83
N ALA A 122 -16.33 -8.96 13.67
CA ALA A 122 -16.79 -10.11 14.46
C ALA A 122 -16.42 -9.96 15.96
N LEU A 123 -15.26 -9.38 16.26
CA LEU A 123 -14.85 -9.09 17.62
C LEU A 123 -15.70 -7.95 18.22
N ASP A 124 -15.87 -6.84 17.49
CA ASP A 124 -16.71 -5.73 17.92
C ASP A 124 -18.12 -6.22 18.28
N ALA A 125 -18.70 -7.10 17.45
CA ALA A 125 -20.00 -7.74 17.71
C ALA A 125 -20.00 -8.61 18.98
N LYS A 126 -18.87 -9.29 19.29
CA LYS A 126 -18.74 -10.09 20.52
C LYS A 126 -18.62 -9.23 21.78
N CYS A 127 -17.98 -8.08 21.69
CA CYS A 127 -17.61 -7.26 22.84
C CYS A 127 -18.67 -6.21 23.23
N ASP A 128 -19.87 -6.24 22.61
CA ASP A 128 -20.93 -5.26 22.82
C ASP A 128 -20.47 -3.79 22.51
N TYR A 129 -19.41 -3.67 21.73
CA TYR A 129 -19.01 -2.41 21.14
C TYR A 129 -19.98 -2.00 20.04
N THR A 130 -20.19 -0.71 19.88
CA THR A 130 -20.86 -0.22 18.67
C THR A 130 -20.08 -0.65 17.43
N ALA A 131 -20.80 -1.17 16.45
CA ALA A 131 -20.18 -1.63 15.19
C ALA A 131 -19.16 -0.61 14.65
N GLY A 132 -17.99 -1.10 14.25
CA GLY A 132 -16.92 -0.29 13.69
C GLY A 132 -16.02 0.44 14.71
N HIS A 133 -16.05 0.08 15.99
CA HIS A 133 -15.15 0.65 17.01
C HIS A 133 -13.68 0.50 16.62
N SER A 134 -13.23 -0.72 16.36
CA SER A 134 -11.85 -1.02 16.01
C SER A 134 -11.37 -0.19 14.81
N LEU A 135 -12.25 0.03 13.84
CA LEU A 135 -11.94 0.81 12.67
C LEU A 135 -11.91 2.32 12.93
N ARG A 136 -12.82 2.85 13.77
CA ARG A 136 -12.77 4.26 14.18
C ARG A 136 -11.49 4.56 14.97
N VAL A 137 -11.13 3.68 15.93
CA VAL A 137 -9.87 3.79 16.68
C VAL A 137 -8.66 3.83 15.74
N SER A 138 -8.62 2.93 14.77
CA SER A 138 -7.56 2.90 13.74
C SER A 138 -7.45 4.20 12.96
N ARG A 139 -8.58 4.75 12.48
CA ARG A 139 -8.60 6.00 11.72
C ARG A 139 -8.17 7.21 12.54
N ILE A 140 -8.68 7.32 13.77
CA ILE A 140 -8.28 8.37 14.71
C ILE A 140 -6.77 8.27 14.95
N ALA A 141 -6.25 7.07 15.18
CA ALA A 141 -4.83 6.81 15.37
C ALA A 141 -3.99 7.26 14.16
N VAL A 142 -4.40 6.93 12.94
CA VAL A 142 -3.69 7.35 11.73
C VAL A 142 -3.70 8.87 11.57
N LEU A 143 -4.81 9.56 11.85
CA LEU A 143 -4.86 11.03 11.82
C LEU A 143 -3.89 11.65 12.82
N ILE A 144 -3.87 11.15 14.07
CA ILE A 144 -2.91 11.60 15.09
C ILE A 144 -1.47 11.32 14.63
N GLY A 145 -1.21 10.13 14.08
CA GLY A 145 0.10 9.75 13.57
C GLY A 145 0.59 10.67 12.45
N ARG A 146 -0.28 11.07 11.52
CA ARG A 146 0.03 12.06 10.47
C ARG A 146 0.34 13.43 11.05
N GLN A 147 -0.44 13.87 12.02
CA GLN A 147 -0.22 15.15 12.71
C GLN A 147 1.11 15.18 13.46
N LEU A 148 1.57 14.03 13.96
CA LEU A 148 2.88 13.87 14.59
C LEU A 148 4.03 13.66 13.59
N GLY A 149 3.75 13.63 12.29
CA GLY A 149 4.76 13.46 11.23
C GLY A 149 5.32 12.04 11.11
N LEU A 150 4.57 11.02 11.48
CA LEU A 150 4.99 9.63 11.31
C LEU A 150 5.10 9.26 9.83
N THR A 151 6.07 8.38 9.51
CA THR A 151 6.27 7.88 8.14
C THR A 151 5.12 6.96 7.71
N ASP A 152 4.93 6.79 6.40
CA ASP A 152 3.89 5.91 5.84
C ASP A 152 4.00 4.45 6.36
N GLU A 153 5.23 3.98 6.63
CA GLU A 153 5.45 2.67 7.23
C GLU A 153 4.90 2.59 8.65
N HIS A 154 5.14 3.60 9.47
CA HIS A 154 4.58 3.68 10.82
C HIS A 154 3.05 3.87 10.81
N LEU A 155 2.53 4.62 9.85
CA LEU A 155 1.08 4.81 9.70
C LEU A 155 0.37 3.50 9.33
N ARG A 156 0.96 2.67 8.45
CA ARG A 156 0.43 1.33 8.16
C ARG A 156 0.42 0.41 9.38
N ASP A 157 1.53 0.39 10.13
CA ASP A 157 1.60 -0.40 11.37
C ASP A 157 0.60 0.09 12.42
N LEU A 158 0.38 1.40 12.49
CA LEU A 158 -0.56 2.03 13.39
C LEU A 158 -2.02 1.72 13.01
N GLU A 159 -2.32 1.73 11.72
CA GLU A 159 -3.63 1.35 11.18
C GLU A 159 -3.98 -0.09 11.55
N LEU A 160 -3.07 -1.04 11.28
CA LEU A 160 -3.26 -2.44 11.63
C LEU A 160 -3.31 -2.66 13.14
N GLY A 161 -2.47 -1.96 13.89
CA GLY A 161 -2.49 -1.97 15.35
C GLY A 161 -3.82 -1.49 15.91
N GLY A 162 -4.38 -0.42 15.39
CA GLY A 162 -5.68 0.11 15.78
C GLY A 162 -6.84 -0.86 15.49
N ILE A 163 -6.81 -1.54 14.33
CA ILE A 163 -7.83 -2.54 13.97
C ILE A 163 -7.75 -3.77 14.90
N LEU A 164 -6.53 -4.20 15.24
CA LEU A 164 -6.27 -5.47 15.93
C LEU A 164 -6.02 -5.33 17.43
N HIS A 165 -6.05 -4.10 18.00
CA HIS A 165 -5.63 -3.87 19.39
C HIS A 165 -6.36 -4.77 20.39
N ASP A 166 -7.62 -4.99 20.17
CA ASP A 166 -8.53 -5.72 21.07
C ASP A 166 -8.76 -7.18 20.67
N ILE A 167 -8.13 -7.73 19.62
CA ILE A 167 -8.42 -9.09 19.13
C ILE A 167 -8.26 -10.18 20.22
N GLY A 168 -7.44 -9.94 21.21
CA GLY A 168 -7.25 -10.84 22.35
C GLY A 168 -8.47 -10.97 23.28
N LYS A 169 -9.43 -10.05 23.20
CA LYS A 169 -10.70 -10.15 23.94
C LYS A 169 -11.54 -11.36 23.51
N ILE A 170 -11.23 -11.98 22.37
CA ILE A 170 -11.83 -13.26 21.99
C ILE A 170 -11.64 -14.35 23.06
N GLY A 171 -10.56 -14.27 23.83
CA GLY A 171 -10.26 -15.20 24.94
C GLY A 171 -10.86 -14.83 26.28
N VAL A 172 -11.54 -13.68 26.40
CA VAL A 172 -12.16 -13.24 27.66
C VAL A 172 -13.58 -13.83 27.75
N PRO A 173 -13.95 -14.42 28.91
CA PRO A 173 -15.31 -14.93 29.13
C PRO A 173 -16.38 -13.84 28.95
N GLU A 174 -17.50 -14.19 28.34
CA GLU A 174 -18.63 -13.29 28.13
C GLU A 174 -19.20 -12.72 29.42
N SER A 175 -19.20 -13.50 30.50
CA SER A 175 -19.62 -13.08 31.85
C SER A 175 -18.80 -11.90 32.39
N ILE A 176 -17.57 -11.72 31.89
CA ILE A 176 -16.71 -10.59 32.27
C ILE A 176 -16.89 -9.45 31.26
N LEU A 177 -16.94 -9.75 29.94
CA LEU A 177 -17.10 -8.76 28.89
C LEU A 177 -18.40 -7.96 29.02
N TRP A 178 -19.50 -8.64 29.38
CA TRP A 178 -20.86 -8.06 29.43
C TRP A 178 -21.33 -7.76 30.84
N LYS A 179 -20.40 -7.76 31.82
CA LYS A 179 -20.76 -7.45 33.18
C LYS A 179 -21.20 -5.99 33.32
N PRO A 180 -22.44 -5.72 33.78
CA PRO A 180 -22.95 -4.35 33.88
C PRO A 180 -22.32 -3.59 35.06
N ASP A 181 -21.77 -4.33 36.06
CA ASP A 181 -21.14 -3.79 37.25
C ASP A 181 -19.62 -3.67 37.09
N LYS A 182 -18.97 -2.99 38.05
CA LYS A 182 -17.51 -2.92 38.10
C LYS A 182 -16.91 -4.32 38.23
N LEU A 183 -15.84 -4.56 37.46
CA LEU A 183 -15.08 -5.81 37.52
C LEU A 183 -14.42 -5.95 38.90
N THR A 184 -14.41 -7.18 39.47
CA THR A 184 -13.56 -7.51 40.60
C THR A 184 -12.09 -7.47 40.24
N ASP A 185 -11.19 -7.55 41.18
CA ASP A 185 -9.75 -7.51 40.91
C ASP A 185 -9.28 -8.76 40.14
N GLU A 186 -9.90 -9.94 40.40
CA GLU A 186 -9.67 -11.15 39.62
C GLU A 186 -10.14 -10.99 38.15
N GLU A 187 -11.34 -10.43 37.97
CA GLU A 187 -11.89 -10.17 36.62
C GLU A 187 -11.06 -9.12 35.84
N LYS A 188 -10.59 -8.06 36.55
CA LYS A 188 -9.65 -7.09 35.98
C LYS A 188 -8.35 -7.77 35.55
N SER A 189 -7.82 -8.68 36.37
CA SER A 189 -6.62 -9.46 36.03
C SER A 189 -6.81 -10.31 34.77
N ILE A 190 -8.02 -10.88 34.58
CA ILE A 190 -8.35 -11.61 33.34
C ILE A 190 -8.44 -10.66 32.15
N MET A 191 -9.16 -9.55 32.31
CA MET A 191 -9.33 -8.53 31.27
C MET A 191 -7.98 -7.93 30.84
N SER A 192 -7.09 -7.62 31.79
CA SER A 192 -5.80 -7.00 31.52
C SER A 192 -4.81 -7.89 30.71
N ARG A 193 -5.15 -9.15 30.47
CA ARG A 193 -4.35 -10.06 29.64
C ARG A 193 -4.62 -9.91 28.15
N HIS A 194 -5.71 -9.22 27.74
CA HIS A 194 -6.06 -9.15 26.31
C HIS A 194 -4.97 -8.50 25.43
N PRO A 195 -4.17 -7.49 25.85
CA PRO A 195 -3.13 -6.95 24.99
C PRO A 195 -2.03 -7.96 24.67
N VAL A 196 -1.60 -8.72 25.68
CA VAL A 196 -0.65 -9.83 25.50
C VAL A 196 -1.25 -10.89 24.59
N LYS A 197 -2.52 -11.24 24.81
CA LYS A 197 -3.23 -12.21 23.97
C LYS A 197 -3.42 -11.73 22.54
N SER A 198 -3.68 -10.44 22.34
CA SER A 198 -3.72 -9.83 21.00
C SER A 198 -2.36 -9.97 20.29
N ALA A 199 -1.27 -9.66 20.98
CA ALA A 199 0.07 -9.83 20.46
C ALA A 199 0.42 -11.31 20.15
N GLU A 200 -0.05 -12.26 20.95
CA GLU A 200 0.10 -13.70 20.68
C GLU A 200 -0.68 -14.14 19.44
N ILE A 201 -1.89 -13.65 19.24
CA ILE A 201 -2.73 -13.96 18.06
C ILE A 201 -2.09 -13.41 16.79
N ILE A 202 -1.56 -12.18 16.81
CA ILE A 202 -0.82 -11.59 15.71
C ILE A 202 0.44 -12.42 15.41
N GLY A 203 1.08 -12.97 16.43
CA GLY A 203 2.22 -13.86 16.30
C GLY A 203 3.44 -13.21 15.61
N ASP A 204 4.20 -14.04 14.91
CA ASP A 204 5.41 -13.62 14.21
C ASP A 204 5.16 -13.38 12.70
N LEU A 205 3.97 -12.90 12.33
CA LEU A 205 3.68 -12.55 10.94
C LEU A 205 4.66 -11.48 10.44
N LYS A 206 5.34 -11.82 9.33
CA LYS A 206 6.28 -10.88 8.69
C LYS A 206 5.53 -9.61 8.29
N GLY A 207 6.06 -8.46 8.65
CA GLY A 207 5.43 -7.16 8.39
C GLY A 207 4.52 -6.63 9.49
N LEU A 208 4.14 -7.42 10.52
CA LEU A 208 3.30 -6.96 11.64
C LEU A 208 4.07 -6.79 12.95
N LYS A 209 5.40 -6.91 12.95
CA LYS A 209 6.19 -6.87 14.19
C LYS A 209 5.97 -5.59 14.99
N ARG A 210 5.95 -4.44 14.32
CA ARG A 210 5.76 -3.14 14.99
C ARG A 210 4.31 -2.95 15.43
N ALA A 211 3.33 -3.32 14.59
CA ALA A 211 1.91 -3.31 14.97
C ALA A 211 1.65 -4.19 16.21
N ARG A 212 2.28 -5.38 16.29
CA ARG A 212 2.22 -6.26 17.45
C ARG A 212 2.74 -5.58 18.73
N GLU A 213 3.84 -4.84 18.67
CA GLU A 213 4.36 -4.09 19.82
C GLU A 213 3.39 -2.96 20.21
N TYR A 214 2.77 -2.28 19.25
CA TYR A 214 1.75 -1.28 19.54
C TYR A 214 0.54 -1.89 20.26
N VAL A 215 0.07 -3.02 19.75
CA VAL A 215 -1.05 -3.76 20.32
C VAL A 215 -0.73 -4.30 21.73
N LYS A 216 0.47 -4.85 21.94
CA LYS A 216 0.86 -5.36 23.27
C LYS A 216 0.83 -4.28 24.35
N HIS A 217 1.21 -3.05 24.01
CA HIS A 217 1.45 -1.99 24.97
C HIS A 217 0.40 -0.86 24.95
N HIS A 218 -0.74 -1.04 24.27
CA HIS A 218 -1.74 0.01 24.13
C HIS A 218 -2.50 0.37 25.42
N HIS A 219 -2.28 -0.36 26.51
CA HIS A 219 -2.76 -0.04 27.85
C HIS A 219 -1.66 0.37 28.82
N GLU A 220 -0.44 0.63 28.32
CA GLU A 220 0.59 1.26 29.14
C GLU A 220 0.25 2.74 29.36
N TYR A 221 0.34 3.19 30.61
CA TYR A 221 0.11 4.57 30.99
C TYR A 221 1.41 5.36 30.97
N TYR A 222 1.34 6.62 30.58
CA TYR A 222 2.51 7.45 30.43
C TYR A 222 3.34 7.58 31.71
N ASP A 223 2.69 7.48 32.89
CA ASP A 223 3.31 7.50 34.22
C ASP A 223 3.82 6.12 34.69
N GLY A 224 3.65 5.06 33.93
CA GLY A 224 4.09 3.70 34.26
C GLY A 224 3.12 2.87 35.11
N ASN A 225 1.92 3.37 35.40
CA ASN A 225 0.90 2.65 36.16
C ASN A 225 -0.02 1.78 35.25
N GLY A 226 0.34 1.62 33.97
CA GLY A 226 -0.38 0.79 33.01
C GLY A 226 0.03 -0.68 33.03
N TYR A 227 -0.35 -1.41 32.01
CA TYR A 227 -0.05 -2.84 31.83
C TYR A 227 0.20 -3.15 30.33
N PRO A 228 0.88 -4.26 29.97
CA PRO A 228 1.27 -5.40 30.81
C PRO A 228 2.66 -5.28 31.47
N ASP A 229 3.56 -4.47 30.94
CA ASP A 229 4.97 -4.46 31.32
C ASP A 229 5.35 -3.28 32.24
N GLY A 230 4.45 -2.32 32.48
CA GLY A 230 4.68 -1.14 33.31
C GLY A 230 5.66 -0.16 32.68
N LEU A 231 5.66 -0.04 31.34
CA LEU A 231 6.48 0.91 30.62
C LEU A 231 6.02 2.35 30.89
N SER A 232 6.94 3.32 30.83
CA SER A 232 6.62 4.72 31.11
C SER A 232 7.24 5.67 30.08
N GLY A 233 6.59 6.81 29.86
CA GLY A 233 7.08 7.88 29.00
C GLY A 233 7.36 7.41 27.59
N GLU A 234 8.52 7.78 27.07
CA GLU A 234 8.93 7.44 25.68
C GLU A 234 9.39 6.00 25.50
N THR A 235 9.53 5.22 26.58
CA THR A 235 9.81 3.77 26.47
C THR A 235 8.61 3.02 25.92
N ILE A 236 7.39 3.58 26.07
CA ILE A 236 6.19 3.05 25.45
C ILE A 236 6.26 3.32 23.93
N PRO A 237 6.08 2.30 23.06
CA PRO A 237 6.05 2.51 21.62
C PRO A 237 5.07 3.61 21.21
N ILE A 238 5.47 4.52 20.33
CA ILE A 238 4.64 5.68 19.94
C ILE A 238 3.24 5.28 19.45
N GLY A 239 3.13 4.20 18.67
CA GLY A 239 1.83 3.72 18.20
C GLY A 239 0.93 3.21 19.34
N ALA A 240 1.49 2.61 20.38
CA ALA A 240 0.74 2.20 21.56
C ALA A 240 0.15 3.41 22.32
N ARG A 241 0.95 4.48 22.50
CA ARG A 241 0.49 5.75 23.10
C ARG A 241 -0.63 6.39 22.29
N ILE A 242 -0.52 6.33 20.96
CA ILE A 242 -1.54 6.85 20.04
C ILE A 242 -2.83 6.02 20.12
N ILE A 243 -2.73 4.70 20.08
CA ILE A 243 -3.90 3.81 20.14
C ILE A 243 -4.65 4.02 21.48
N LEU A 244 -3.95 4.15 22.60
CA LEU A 244 -4.58 4.42 23.90
C LEU A 244 -5.43 5.70 23.90
N VAL A 245 -4.91 6.79 23.34
CA VAL A 245 -5.65 8.06 23.22
C VAL A 245 -6.84 7.92 22.28
N SER A 246 -6.65 7.21 21.16
CA SER A 246 -7.69 7.00 20.15
C SER A 246 -8.84 6.15 20.67
N ASP A 247 -8.54 5.05 21.37
CA ASP A 247 -9.52 4.19 22.01
C ASP A 247 -10.30 4.96 23.11
N ALA A 248 -9.60 5.69 23.98
CA ALA A 248 -10.25 6.48 25.01
C ALA A 248 -11.16 7.56 24.41
N TYR A 249 -10.74 8.22 23.33
CA TYR A 249 -11.55 9.22 22.65
C TYR A 249 -12.79 8.60 21.99
N ASP A 250 -12.66 7.51 21.24
CA ASP A 250 -13.80 6.80 20.64
C ASP A 250 -14.77 6.31 21.72
N ALA A 251 -14.25 5.73 22.81
CA ALA A 251 -15.05 5.28 23.94
C ALA A 251 -15.85 6.39 24.61
N MET A 252 -15.38 7.63 24.60
CA MET A 252 -16.06 8.79 25.19
C MET A 252 -17.05 9.47 24.22
N THR A 253 -16.80 9.39 22.93
CA THR A 253 -17.57 10.12 21.91
C THR A 253 -18.61 9.28 21.18
N THR A 254 -18.62 7.95 21.41
CA THR A 254 -19.59 7.02 20.80
C THR A 254 -20.53 6.46 21.87
N ASP A 255 -21.83 6.35 21.52
CA ASP A 255 -22.83 5.70 22.39
C ASP A 255 -22.49 4.22 22.58
N ARG A 256 -22.63 3.74 23.80
CA ARG A 256 -22.52 2.32 24.15
C ARG A 256 -23.84 1.83 24.75
N PRO A 257 -24.16 0.53 24.70
CA PRO A 257 -25.45 0.03 25.20
C PRO A 257 -25.82 0.46 26.61
N TYR A 258 -24.81 0.67 27.46
CA TYR A 258 -24.99 1.03 28.87
C TYR A 258 -24.55 2.47 29.20
N ARG A 259 -24.09 3.24 28.21
CA ARG A 259 -23.54 4.58 28.45
C ARG A 259 -23.67 5.46 27.19
N ASN A 260 -24.36 6.58 27.31
CA ASN A 260 -24.38 7.60 26.26
C ASN A 260 -23.02 8.28 26.12
N ALA A 261 -22.71 8.73 24.90
CA ALA A 261 -21.55 9.55 24.59
C ALA A 261 -21.56 10.82 25.46
N ILE A 262 -20.39 11.17 26.02
CA ILE A 262 -20.25 12.44 26.77
C ILE A 262 -20.06 13.65 25.86
N GLY A 263 -19.87 13.39 24.58
CA GLY A 263 -19.63 14.40 23.55
C GLY A 263 -18.19 14.87 23.48
N HIS A 264 -17.85 15.46 22.34
CA HIS A 264 -16.50 15.87 21.98
C HIS A 264 -15.84 16.79 23.04
N VAL A 265 -16.50 17.86 23.45
CA VAL A 265 -15.93 18.87 24.36
C VAL A 265 -15.48 18.24 25.69
N ARG A 266 -16.35 17.42 26.29
CA ARG A 266 -16.02 16.73 27.55
C ARG A 266 -14.95 15.67 27.38
N ALA A 267 -14.92 14.96 26.25
CA ALA A 267 -13.88 13.99 25.94
C ALA A 267 -12.50 14.68 25.90
N ILE A 268 -12.41 15.82 25.25
CA ILE A 268 -11.20 16.65 25.19
C ILE A 268 -10.77 17.13 26.60
N GLU A 269 -11.69 17.56 27.42
CA GLU A 269 -11.39 17.99 28.82
C GLU A 269 -10.80 16.84 29.64
N GLU A 270 -11.38 15.63 29.55
CA GLU A 270 -10.87 14.45 30.25
C GLU A 270 -9.48 14.03 29.75
N LEU A 271 -9.24 14.05 28.44
CA LEU A 271 -7.92 13.74 27.87
C LEU A 271 -6.86 14.76 28.35
N LYS A 272 -7.17 16.04 28.36
CA LYS A 272 -6.28 17.11 28.89
C LYS A 272 -5.94 16.89 30.36
N LYS A 273 -6.94 16.53 31.17
CA LYS A 273 -6.77 16.32 32.61
C LYS A 273 -5.84 15.14 32.92
N LEU A 274 -5.86 14.11 32.08
CA LEU A 274 -5.07 12.89 32.26
C LEU A 274 -3.76 12.90 31.44
N ALA A 275 -3.46 13.97 30.72
CA ALA A 275 -2.19 14.16 30.03
C ALA A 275 -1.03 14.21 31.03
N GLY A 276 0.03 13.47 30.74
CA GLY A 276 1.20 13.31 31.61
C GLY A 276 1.05 12.21 32.69
N THR A 277 -0.15 11.66 32.88
CA THR A 277 -0.41 10.49 33.73
C THR A 277 -0.80 9.28 32.91
N GLN A 278 -2.04 9.20 32.46
CA GLN A 278 -2.49 8.11 31.60
C GLN A 278 -2.03 8.30 30.14
N PHE A 279 -2.13 9.50 29.61
CA PHE A 279 -1.89 9.80 28.21
C PHE A 279 -0.60 10.58 27.97
N ASP A 280 0.05 10.33 26.83
CA ASP A 280 1.17 11.15 26.37
C ASP A 280 0.68 12.55 26.01
N PRO A 281 1.25 13.62 26.64
CA PRO A 281 0.86 14.99 26.35
C PRO A 281 1.03 15.39 24.88
N ASN A 282 2.04 14.87 24.18
CA ASN A 282 2.28 15.16 22.77
C ASN A 282 1.19 14.56 21.89
N VAL A 283 0.75 13.35 22.20
CA VAL A 283 -0.34 12.67 21.47
C VAL A 283 -1.67 13.38 21.72
N VAL A 284 -1.95 13.77 22.97
CA VAL A 284 -3.14 14.56 23.30
C VAL A 284 -3.12 15.90 22.54
N ASN A 285 -2.00 16.60 22.53
CA ASN A 285 -1.89 17.87 21.80
C ASN A 285 -2.09 17.70 20.27
N ALA A 286 -1.60 16.61 19.70
CA ALA A 286 -1.84 16.31 18.28
C ALA A 286 -3.32 16.06 17.99
N LEU A 287 -4.05 15.35 18.87
CA LEU A 287 -5.49 15.17 18.74
C LEU A 287 -6.23 16.53 18.86
N LEU A 288 -5.80 17.38 19.80
CA LEU A 288 -6.40 18.71 19.96
C LEU A 288 -6.27 19.56 18.70
N ALA A 289 -5.09 19.58 18.09
CA ALA A 289 -4.84 20.31 16.84
C ALA A 289 -5.78 19.84 15.69
N LEU A 290 -6.15 18.55 15.65
CA LEU A 290 -7.10 18.01 14.69
C LEU A 290 -8.56 18.38 14.95
N THR A 291 -8.84 18.95 16.12
CA THR A 291 -10.21 19.26 16.57
C THR A 291 -10.44 20.76 16.76
N GLU A 292 -9.46 21.62 16.48
CA GLU A 292 -9.54 23.09 16.60
C GLU A 292 -10.62 23.71 15.72
N ASP A 293 -10.98 23.09 14.60
CA ASP A 293 -12.05 23.50 13.70
C ASP A 293 -13.46 23.10 14.17
N GLY A 294 -13.61 22.71 15.44
CA GLY A 294 -14.87 22.22 16.02
C GLY A 294 -15.09 20.72 15.78
N GLY A 295 -14.05 19.98 15.40
CA GLY A 295 -14.11 18.52 15.25
C GLY A 295 -14.70 18.06 13.91
N THR A 296 -14.83 18.94 12.93
CA THR A 296 -15.50 18.63 11.64
C THR A 296 -14.81 17.49 10.88
N GLU A 297 -13.47 17.44 10.88
CA GLU A 297 -12.70 16.32 10.30
C GLU A 297 -12.89 15.03 11.12
N MET A 298 -12.81 15.13 12.45
CA MET A 298 -13.02 13.99 13.35
C MET A 298 -14.46 13.48 13.29
N ASP A 299 -15.45 14.37 13.24
CA ASP A 299 -16.87 14.00 13.09
C ASP A 299 -17.12 13.27 11.76
N LYS A 300 -16.44 13.66 10.68
CA LYS A 300 -16.48 12.92 9.42
C LYS A 300 -15.92 11.53 9.59
N VAL A 301 -14.74 11.39 10.20
CA VAL A 301 -14.10 10.08 10.44
C VAL A 301 -14.96 9.17 11.32
N ILE A 302 -15.68 9.74 12.29
CA ILE A 302 -16.58 9.01 13.19
C ILE A 302 -17.90 8.65 12.51
N LYS A 303 -18.44 9.52 11.65
CA LYS A 303 -19.77 9.37 11.04
C LYS A 303 -19.78 8.74 9.66
N GLU A 304 -18.69 8.87 8.89
CA GLU A 304 -18.66 8.34 7.52
C GLU A 304 -18.56 6.81 7.54
N HIS A 305 -19.60 6.18 7.00
CA HIS A 305 -19.57 4.81 6.56
C HIS A 305 -18.51 4.67 5.47
N PHE A 306 -17.50 3.88 5.74
CA PHE A 306 -16.59 3.17 4.87
C PHE A 306 -16.54 3.59 3.40
N ASP A 307 -15.73 4.54 3.05
CA ASP A 307 -15.12 4.59 1.73
C ASP A 307 -13.84 3.72 1.76
N GLU A 308 -13.80 2.71 0.88
CA GLU A 308 -12.72 1.69 0.82
C GLU A 308 -11.34 2.28 0.52
N SER A 309 -11.29 3.55 0.11
CA SER A 309 -10.09 4.25 -0.30
C SER A 309 -9.15 4.71 0.83
N LEU A 310 -9.53 4.58 2.12
CA LEU A 310 -8.73 5.06 3.26
C LEU A 310 -7.79 4.02 3.85
N ILE A 311 -7.85 2.76 3.43
CA ILE A 311 -6.83 1.78 3.76
C ILE A 311 -5.66 2.06 2.82
N GLY A 312 -4.69 2.83 3.31
CA GLY A 312 -3.48 3.19 2.57
C GLY A 312 -2.51 2.03 2.31
N LEU A 313 -3.03 0.82 2.15
CA LEU A 313 -2.36 -0.31 1.52
C LEU A 313 -2.49 -0.16 -0.01
N SER A 314 -2.23 1.02 -0.53
CA SER A 314 -2.06 1.15 -1.97
C SER A 314 -0.67 0.66 -2.35
N LEU A 315 -0.59 -0.60 -2.72
CA LEU A 315 0.28 -0.94 -3.85
C LEU A 315 -0.16 -0.05 -5.03
N PRO A 316 0.76 0.35 -5.91
CA PRO A 316 0.36 1.10 -7.10
C PRO A 316 -0.76 0.32 -7.78
N SER A 317 -1.96 0.90 -7.77
CA SER A 317 -3.16 0.30 -8.38
C SER A 317 -2.78 -0.16 -9.78
N VAL A 318 -3.01 -1.43 -10.07
CA VAL A 318 -2.87 -1.94 -11.44
C VAL A 318 -3.93 -1.25 -12.25
N ASP A 319 -3.54 -0.20 -12.97
CA ASP A 319 -4.42 0.45 -13.92
C ASP A 319 -4.60 -0.52 -15.12
N PRO A 320 -5.80 -1.10 -15.31
CA PRO A 320 -6.04 -2.05 -16.40
C PRO A 320 -5.82 -1.41 -17.79
N ALA A 321 -5.74 -0.09 -17.88
CA ALA A 321 -5.40 0.63 -19.10
C ALA A 321 -3.88 0.76 -19.31
N LYS A 322 -3.06 0.48 -18.31
CA LYS A 322 -1.60 0.53 -18.43
C LYS A 322 -1.04 -0.74 -19.04
N THR A 323 -0.13 -0.58 -19.98
CA THR A 323 0.64 -1.69 -20.55
C THR A 323 1.79 -2.12 -19.62
N GLY A 324 2.26 -3.36 -19.71
CA GLY A 324 3.42 -3.84 -18.98
C GLY A 324 4.68 -2.97 -19.16
N ARG A 325 4.79 -2.24 -20.25
CA ARG A 325 5.84 -1.26 -20.50
C ARG A 325 5.74 -0.05 -19.56
N GLN A 326 4.55 0.50 -19.37
CA GLN A 326 4.32 1.65 -18.51
C GLN A 326 4.60 1.31 -17.03
N TYR A 327 4.28 0.08 -16.60
CA TYR A 327 4.65 -0.38 -15.25
C TYR A 327 6.16 -0.50 -15.06
N ARG A 328 6.91 -0.96 -16.08
CA ARG A 328 8.39 -1.01 -16.00
C ARG A 328 9.00 0.39 -15.95
N GLU A 329 8.55 1.31 -16.79
CA GLU A 329 9.03 2.70 -16.80
C GLU A 329 8.80 3.40 -15.46
N GLU A 330 7.66 3.15 -14.81
CA GLU A 330 7.39 3.64 -13.45
C GLU A 330 8.29 2.98 -12.38
N ALA A 331 8.45 1.67 -12.42
CA ALA A 331 9.32 0.94 -11.50
C ALA A 331 10.79 1.39 -11.63
N GLU A 332 11.28 1.57 -12.84
CA GLU A 332 12.63 2.11 -13.10
C GLU A 332 12.77 3.56 -12.61
N ARG A 333 11.74 4.38 -12.78
CA ARG A 333 11.70 5.76 -12.28
C ARG A 333 11.75 5.80 -10.75
N GLN A 334 10.97 4.96 -10.09
CA GLN A 334 11.00 4.84 -8.62
C GLN A 334 12.34 4.32 -8.13
N ALA A 335 12.91 3.30 -8.78
CA ALA A 335 14.23 2.76 -8.42
C ALA A 335 15.37 3.78 -8.60
N ARG A 336 15.24 4.74 -9.51
CA ARG A 336 16.21 5.86 -9.68
C ARG A 336 16.05 6.92 -8.59
N LEU A 337 14.84 7.13 -8.06
CA LEU A 337 14.57 8.10 -6.99
C LEU A 337 14.95 7.56 -5.60
N THR A 338 15.07 6.24 -5.44
CA THR A 338 15.41 5.57 -4.17
C THR A 338 16.90 5.17 -4.06
N LYS A 339 17.72 5.46 -5.07
CA LYS A 339 19.18 5.31 -4.93
C LYS A 339 19.75 6.51 -4.18
N PRO A 340 20.51 6.24 -3.07
CA PRO A 340 21.14 7.28 -2.26
C PRO A 340 22.20 8.05 -3.05
#